data_6f93b892693cc3d215525e762befc835
#
_entry.id   6f93b892693cc3d215525e762befc835
#
_cell.length_a   1.000
_cell.length_b   1.000
_cell.length_c   1.000
_cell.angle_alpha   90.00
_cell.angle_beta   90.00
_cell.angle_gamma   90.00
#
_symmetry.space_group_name_H-M   'P 1'
#
loop_
_entity.id
_entity.type
_entity.pdbx_description
1 polymer ?
#
loop_
_entity_poly.entity_id
_entity_poly.type
_entity_poly.pdbx_seq_one_letter_code
_entity_poly.pdbx_strand_id
1 'polypeptide(L)'
;NEIEKILIKIKEETKIDLSDDKQLINGLAMHLSAALQRMRFDMNIRNEFLDSIKNMYPLAFELAVIAGEIIEENFQFRTQENEIGFLAMHFGAALERKGLNEKKPRKKAIIVCYAGVATAMLIKEKIEQNFGHKIEVIKTCSQQEVSQELIDQVDLVLTTAELSELQSDKIKKINLFLDETDIQLIGNILKEIDYRKIFRKELFFYDVEFKNKEEILEHMTREMQIRGLISKEGSKSVFKREEMSTTELGNMVAIPHAMSNDSEEAVVSVMVLKKPILWENEKVQVVLLLNVPKSQYNMWEVVFNDYINI
;
A
#
# COMPACT_ATOMS: atom_id res chain seq x y z
N ASN A 1 -6.77 6.91 28.71
CA ASN A 1 -7.28 5.63 28.26
C ASN A 1 -6.30 5.05 27.23
N GLU A 2 -5.91 3.77 27.39
CA GLU A 2 -4.91 3.13 26.49
C GLU A 2 -5.37 3.09 25.03
N ILE A 3 -6.66 2.81 24.81
CA ILE A 3 -7.24 2.81 23.45
C ILE A 3 -7.12 4.19 22.80
N GLU A 4 -7.32 5.25 23.56
CA GLU A 4 -7.17 6.62 23.06
C GLU A 4 -5.72 6.89 22.62
N LYS A 5 -4.73 6.45 23.41
CA LYS A 5 -3.30 6.55 23.03
C LYS A 5 -3.01 5.78 21.73
N ILE A 6 -3.55 4.56 21.61
CA ILE A 6 -3.42 3.75 20.39
C ILE A 6 -3.99 4.49 19.19
N LEU A 7 -5.22 5.01 19.29
CA LEU A 7 -5.87 5.70 18.17
C LEU A 7 -5.19 7.03 17.81
N ILE A 8 -4.65 7.76 18.80
CA ILE A 8 -3.85 8.97 18.58
C ILE A 8 -2.58 8.61 17.81
N LYS A 9 -1.84 7.59 18.28
CA LYS A 9 -0.60 7.15 17.63
C LYS A 9 -0.86 6.70 16.18
N ILE A 10 -1.89 5.89 15.96
CA ILE A 10 -2.29 5.48 14.62
C ILE A 10 -2.55 6.71 13.72
N LYS A 11 -3.31 7.69 14.22
CA LYS A 11 -3.60 8.92 13.47
C LYS A 11 -2.34 9.74 13.17
N GLU A 12 -1.40 9.83 14.10
CA GLU A 12 -0.15 10.53 13.92
C GLU A 12 0.74 9.87 12.87
N GLU A 13 0.89 8.54 12.91
CA GLU A 13 1.76 7.78 12.03
C GLU A 13 1.16 7.56 10.63
N THR A 14 -0.17 7.38 10.54
CA THR A 14 -0.83 6.93 9.30
C THR A 14 -1.76 7.96 8.67
N LYS A 15 -2.08 9.04 9.39
CA LYS A 15 -3.14 10.00 9.04
C LYS A 15 -4.55 9.40 8.98
N ILE A 16 -4.72 8.14 9.39
CA ILE A 16 -6.02 7.48 9.49
C ILE A 16 -6.63 7.80 10.85
N ASP A 17 -7.76 8.48 10.87
CA ASP A 17 -8.48 8.80 12.09
C ASP A 17 -9.63 7.82 12.33
N LEU A 18 -9.49 7.00 13.35
CA LEU A 18 -10.50 6.02 13.79
C LEU A 18 -11.14 6.39 15.15
N SER A 19 -10.88 7.60 15.66
CA SER A 19 -11.27 8.02 17.00
C SER A 19 -12.77 8.17 17.21
N ASP A 20 -13.55 8.30 16.15
CA ASP A 20 -15.01 8.40 16.16
C ASP A 20 -15.74 7.05 16.05
N ASP A 21 -15.01 5.94 15.79
CA ASP A 21 -15.61 4.61 15.66
C ASP A 21 -15.86 3.95 17.02
N LYS A 22 -17.08 4.14 17.53
CA LYS A 22 -17.52 3.56 18.83
C LYS A 22 -17.49 2.03 18.85
N GLN A 23 -17.71 1.37 17.70
CA GLN A 23 -17.67 -0.09 17.63
C GLN A 23 -16.23 -0.60 17.76
N LEU A 24 -15.27 0.08 17.11
CA LEU A 24 -13.85 -0.21 17.30
C LEU A 24 -13.43 -0.01 18.75
N ILE A 25 -13.75 1.14 19.34
CA ILE A 25 -13.38 1.47 20.74
C ILE A 25 -13.91 0.41 21.71
N ASN A 26 -15.18 0.04 21.58
CA ASN A 26 -15.79 -0.97 22.43
C ASN A 26 -15.19 -2.37 22.19
N GLY A 27 -14.97 -2.74 20.92
CA GLY A 27 -14.36 -4.02 20.56
C GLY A 27 -12.94 -4.14 21.11
N LEU A 28 -12.11 -3.10 20.94
CA LEU A 28 -10.76 -3.06 21.50
C LEU A 28 -10.77 -3.11 23.04
N ALA A 29 -11.71 -2.42 23.70
CA ALA A 29 -11.81 -2.44 25.15
C ALA A 29 -12.10 -3.87 25.69
N MET A 30 -13.04 -4.55 25.07
CA MET A 30 -13.37 -5.93 25.42
C MET A 30 -12.21 -6.88 25.14
N HIS A 31 -11.60 -6.78 23.95
CA HIS A 31 -10.48 -7.64 23.57
C HIS A 31 -9.26 -7.41 24.46
N LEU A 32 -8.82 -6.17 24.64
CA LEU A 32 -7.63 -5.83 25.41
C LEU A 32 -7.76 -6.21 26.88
N SER A 33 -8.96 -6.14 27.46
CA SER A 33 -9.19 -6.59 28.84
C SER A 33 -8.76 -8.06 29.05
N ALA A 34 -9.06 -8.93 28.10
CA ALA A 34 -8.66 -10.35 28.16
C ALA A 34 -7.23 -10.57 27.64
N ALA A 35 -6.84 -9.89 26.56
CA ALA A 35 -5.54 -10.03 25.94
C ALA A 35 -4.39 -9.62 26.88
N LEU A 36 -4.54 -8.51 27.62
CA LEU A 36 -3.54 -8.06 28.59
C LEU A 36 -3.30 -9.10 29.72
N GLN A 37 -4.34 -9.83 30.14
CA GLN A 37 -4.16 -10.91 31.10
C GLN A 37 -3.40 -12.09 30.49
N ARG A 38 -3.71 -12.47 29.25
CA ARG A 38 -2.99 -13.52 28.54
C ARG A 38 -1.52 -13.17 28.37
N MET A 39 -1.22 -11.98 27.87
CA MET A 39 0.15 -11.50 27.67
C MET A 39 0.93 -11.42 28.98
N ARG A 40 0.30 -10.95 30.06
CA ARG A 40 0.92 -10.89 31.39
C ARG A 40 1.36 -12.25 31.93
N PHE A 41 0.60 -13.30 31.60
CA PHE A 41 0.87 -14.67 32.07
C PHE A 41 1.51 -15.54 30.99
N ASP A 42 2.00 -14.94 29.91
CA ASP A 42 2.61 -15.63 28.75
C ASP A 42 1.73 -16.76 28.19
N MET A 43 0.42 -16.52 28.17
CA MET A 43 -0.57 -17.45 27.64
C MET A 43 -0.77 -17.19 26.16
N ASN A 44 -0.20 -18.05 25.32
CA ASN A 44 -0.32 -17.93 23.88
C ASN A 44 -1.64 -18.53 23.38
N ILE A 45 -2.41 -17.77 22.58
CA ILE A 45 -3.56 -18.26 21.83
C ILE A 45 -3.20 -18.26 20.35
N ARG A 46 -3.35 -19.41 19.69
CA ARG A 46 -3.13 -19.52 18.27
C ARG A 46 -4.23 -18.79 17.49
N ASN A 47 -3.84 -17.97 16.53
CA ASN A 47 -4.74 -17.37 15.56
C ASN A 47 -4.65 -18.14 14.24
N GLU A 48 -5.63 -19.00 13.98
CA GLU A 48 -5.66 -19.83 12.76
C GLU A 48 -5.84 -19.01 11.47
N PHE A 49 -6.24 -17.75 11.59
CA PHE A 49 -6.45 -16.86 10.45
C PHE A 49 -5.30 -15.87 10.24
N LEU A 50 -4.19 -16.00 10.99
CA LEU A 50 -3.11 -15.02 10.99
C LEU A 50 -2.58 -14.73 9.58
N ASP A 51 -2.24 -15.78 8.82
CA ASP A 51 -1.73 -15.64 7.45
C ASP A 51 -2.77 -15.02 6.51
N SER A 52 -4.03 -15.42 6.66
CA SER A 52 -5.13 -14.83 5.88
C SER A 52 -5.32 -13.35 6.20
N ILE A 53 -5.20 -12.96 7.47
CA ILE A 53 -5.32 -11.56 7.90
C ILE A 53 -4.17 -10.73 7.32
N LYS A 54 -2.93 -11.22 7.40
CA LYS A 54 -1.76 -10.55 6.82
C LYS A 54 -1.93 -10.32 5.31
N ASN A 55 -2.43 -11.32 4.60
CA ASN A 55 -2.58 -11.26 3.15
C ASN A 55 -3.80 -10.44 2.70
N MET A 56 -4.94 -10.57 3.37
CA MET A 56 -6.18 -9.93 2.93
C MET A 56 -6.40 -8.53 3.52
N TYR A 57 -5.81 -8.25 4.70
CA TYR A 57 -5.99 -7.00 5.44
C TYR A 57 -4.65 -6.42 5.91
N PRO A 58 -3.66 -6.25 5.00
CA PRO A 58 -2.31 -5.81 5.38
C PRO A 58 -2.31 -4.46 6.09
N LEU A 59 -3.12 -3.50 5.64
CA LEU A 59 -3.24 -2.20 6.30
C LEU A 59 -3.77 -2.33 7.73
N ALA A 60 -4.81 -3.15 7.95
CA ALA A 60 -5.34 -3.42 9.29
C ALA A 60 -4.30 -4.08 10.19
N PHE A 61 -3.47 -4.97 9.62
CA PHE A 61 -2.39 -5.62 10.32
C PHE A 61 -1.32 -4.61 10.76
N GLU A 62 -0.95 -3.66 9.90
CA GLU A 62 -0.01 -2.59 10.27
C GLU A 62 -0.56 -1.67 11.38
N LEU A 63 -1.85 -1.32 11.34
CA LEU A 63 -2.47 -0.59 12.45
C LEU A 63 -2.41 -1.37 13.77
N ALA A 64 -2.56 -2.70 13.69
CA ALA A 64 -2.47 -3.57 14.85
C ALA A 64 -1.03 -3.69 15.38
N VAL A 65 -0.02 -3.66 14.52
CA VAL A 65 1.39 -3.61 14.92
C VAL A 65 1.68 -2.31 15.69
N ILE A 66 1.21 -1.15 15.20
CA ILE A 66 1.32 0.13 15.92
C ILE A 66 0.62 0.05 17.29
N ALA A 67 -0.56 -0.58 17.35
CA ALA A 67 -1.26 -0.80 18.62
C ALA A 67 -0.45 -1.70 19.57
N GLY A 68 0.16 -2.76 19.05
CA GLY A 68 1.04 -3.67 19.78
C GLY A 68 2.25 -2.93 20.39
N GLU A 69 2.87 -2.02 19.63
CA GLU A 69 3.97 -1.19 20.12
C GLU A 69 3.56 -0.37 21.36
N ILE A 70 2.42 0.29 21.32
CA ILE A 70 1.89 1.08 22.44
C ILE A 70 1.60 0.18 23.66
N ILE A 71 1.08 -1.03 23.43
CA ILE A 71 0.83 -2.00 24.50
C ILE A 71 2.16 -2.41 25.15
N GLU A 72 3.19 -2.73 24.37
CA GLU A 72 4.51 -3.08 24.89
C GLU A 72 5.14 -1.94 25.70
N GLU A 73 5.06 -0.71 25.21
CA GLU A 73 5.59 0.48 25.88
C GLU A 73 4.90 0.74 27.23
N ASN A 74 3.57 0.57 27.29
CA ASN A 74 2.82 0.89 28.50
C ASN A 74 2.80 -0.23 29.53
N PHE A 75 2.85 -1.48 29.10
CA PHE A 75 2.68 -2.65 29.99
C PHE A 75 3.95 -3.48 30.16
N GLN A 76 5.01 -3.21 29.39
CA GLN A 76 6.32 -3.88 29.45
C GLN A 76 6.25 -5.40 29.24
N PHE A 77 5.30 -5.89 28.45
CA PHE A 77 5.29 -7.26 27.93
C PHE A 77 5.21 -7.26 26.42
N ARG A 78 5.78 -8.31 25.84
CA ARG A 78 5.81 -8.48 24.38
C ARG A 78 4.41 -8.81 23.86
N THR A 79 3.97 -8.10 22.84
CA THR A 79 2.74 -8.41 22.11
C THR A 79 3.02 -9.52 21.11
N GLN A 80 2.42 -10.68 21.33
CA GLN A 80 2.60 -11.82 20.45
C GLN A 80 1.90 -11.59 19.11
N GLU A 81 2.47 -12.12 18.03
CA GLU A 81 1.96 -11.96 16.69
C GLU A 81 0.50 -12.41 16.51
N ASN A 82 0.10 -13.47 17.21
CA ASN A 82 -1.30 -13.92 17.22
C ASN A 82 -2.25 -12.87 17.80
N GLU A 83 -1.83 -12.14 18.83
CA GLU A 83 -2.63 -11.04 19.41
C GLU A 83 -2.68 -9.84 18.47
N ILE A 84 -1.58 -9.53 17.76
CA ILE A 84 -1.59 -8.53 16.70
C ILE A 84 -2.62 -8.89 15.61
N GLY A 85 -2.68 -10.17 15.20
CA GLY A 85 -3.68 -10.65 14.27
C GLY A 85 -5.11 -10.47 14.75
N PHE A 86 -5.40 -10.72 16.04
CA PHE A 86 -6.74 -10.47 16.60
C PHE A 86 -7.08 -8.98 16.65
N LEU A 87 -6.13 -8.11 17.01
CA LEU A 87 -6.29 -6.66 16.95
C LEU A 87 -6.54 -6.19 15.52
N ALA A 88 -5.85 -6.77 14.53
CA ALA A 88 -6.02 -6.46 13.12
C ALA A 88 -7.45 -6.72 12.63
N MET A 89 -8.13 -7.74 13.13
CA MET A 89 -9.54 -7.97 12.78
C MET A 89 -10.45 -6.82 13.23
N HIS A 90 -10.21 -6.21 14.39
CA HIS A 90 -10.95 -5.04 14.85
C HIS A 90 -10.68 -3.82 13.98
N PHE A 91 -9.42 -3.58 13.62
CA PHE A 91 -9.04 -2.50 12.72
C PHE A 91 -9.58 -2.72 11.31
N GLY A 92 -9.52 -3.94 10.78
CA GLY A 92 -10.10 -4.30 9.48
C GLY A 92 -11.58 -3.95 9.40
N ALA A 93 -12.36 -4.34 10.39
CA ALA A 93 -13.78 -3.99 10.47
C ALA A 93 -14.02 -2.47 10.55
N ALA A 94 -13.14 -1.72 11.21
CA ALA A 94 -13.23 -0.26 11.26
C ALA A 94 -12.88 0.41 9.92
N LEU A 95 -11.84 -0.09 9.23
CA LEU A 95 -11.46 0.37 7.89
C LEU A 95 -12.57 0.11 6.87
N GLU A 96 -13.23 -1.06 6.94
CA GLU A 96 -14.41 -1.35 6.10
C GLU A 96 -15.55 -0.36 6.35
N ARG A 97 -15.92 -0.10 7.62
CA ARG A 97 -16.96 0.88 7.94
C ARG A 97 -16.66 2.29 7.47
N LYS A 98 -15.37 2.65 7.39
CA LYS A 98 -14.93 3.95 6.85
C LYS A 98 -14.76 3.95 5.33
N GLY A 99 -14.98 2.83 4.65
CA GLY A 99 -14.75 2.69 3.22
C GLY A 99 -13.28 2.84 2.82
N LEU A 100 -12.35 2.58 3.75
CA LEU A 100 -10.91 2.71 3.49
C LEU A 100 -10.31 1.41 2.92
N ASN A 101 -11.02 0.28 3.06
CA ASN A 101 -10.70 -1.00 2.43
C ASN A 101 -11.47 -1.23 1.11
N GLU A 102 -12.46 -0.38 0.80
CA GLU A 102 -13.16 -0.52 -0.47
C GLU A 102 -12.21 -0.13 -1.60
N LYS A 103 -12.05 -1.00 -2.58
CA LYS A 103 -11.46 -0.64 -3.87
C LYS A 103 -12.26 0.57 -4.36
N LYS A 104 -11.62 1.76 -4.38
CA LYS A 104 -12.29 2.97 -4.87
C LYS A 104 -12.97 2.64 -6.19
N PRO A 105 -14.26 3.03 -6.38
CA PRO A 105 -14.95 2.74 -7.61
C PRO A 105 -14.11 3.27 -8.78
N ARG A 106 -13.88 2.40 -9.76
CA ARG A 106 -13.09 2.77 -10.95
C ARG A 106 -13.71 4.00 -11.60
N LYS A 107 -12.89 4.97 -11.98
CA LYS A 107 -13.36 6.13 -12.73
C LYS A 107 -13.90 5.68 -14.08
N LYS A 108 -15.14 6.02 -14.39
CA LYS A 108 -15.75 5.75 -15.68
C LYS A 108 -15.12 6.65 -16.74
N ALA A 109 -14.59 6.05 -17.79
CA ALA A 109 -13.99 6.78 -18.89
C ALA A 109 -14.61 6.41 -20.22
N ILE A 110 -14.60 7.36 -21.16
CA ILE A 110 -14.83 7.09 -22.57
C ILE A 110 -13.61 7.43 -23.39
N ILE A 111 -13.41 6.71 -24.48
CA ILE A 111 -12.35 6.97 -25.47
C ILE A 111 -13.00 7.48 -26.75
N VAL A 112 -12.57 8.66 -27.17
CA VAL A 112 -12.99 9.28 -28.43
C VAL A 112 -11.85 9.25 -29.43
N CYS A 113 -12.02 8.53 -30.52
CA CYS A 113 -10.96 8.34 -31.51
C CYS A 113 -11.43 8.71 -32.92
N TYR A 114 -10.68 9.60 -33.60
CA TYR A 114 -10.96 9.95 -35.00
C TYR A 114 -10.48 8.90 -36.00
N ALA A 115 -9.54 8.04 -35.61
CA ALA A 115 -8.91 7.07 -36.51
C ALA A 115 -9.70 5.73 -36.60
N GLY A 116 -10.85 5.64 -35.95
CA GLY A 116 -11.75 4.50 -36.04
C GLY A 116 -11.66 3.47 -34.91
N VAL A 117 -12.49 2.45 -35.01
CA VAL A 117 -12.75 1.46 -33.94
C VAL A 117 -11.49 0.68 -33.54
N ALA A 118 -10.68 0.24 -34.53
CA ALA A 118 -9.49 -0.56 -34.24
C ALA A 118 -8.47 0.19 -33.36
N THR A 119 -8.25 1.48 -33.65
CA THR A 119 -7.35 2.32 -32.86
C THR A 119 -7.92 2.62 -31.48
N ALA A 120 -9.24 2.86 -31.39
CA ALA A 120 -9.91 3.05 -30.10
C ALA A 120 -9.80 1.81 -29.22
N MET A 121 -9.89 0.60 -29.79
CA MET A 121 -9.68 -0.65 -29.07
C MET A 121 -8.23 -0.80 -28.58
N LEU A 122 -7.24 -0.45 -29.39
CA LEU A 122 -5.84 -0.52 -28.99
C LEU A 122 -5.55 0.44 -27.81
N ILE A 123 -6.11 1.64 -27.87
CA ILE A 123 -6.01 2.62 -26.77
C ILE A 123 -6.69 2.05 -25.50
N LYS A 124 -7.88 1.46 -25.65
CA LYS A 124 -8.60 0.83 -24.53
C LYS A 124 -7.75 -0.25 -23.87
N GLU A 125 -7.20 -1.19 -24.63
CA GLU A 125 -6.36 -2.26 -24.10
C GLU A 125 -5.15 -1.70 -23.33
N LYS A 126 -4.47 -0.69 -23.87
CA LYS A 126 -3.36 -0.05 -23.18
C LYS A 126 -3.76 0.65 -21.89
N ILE A 127 -4.94 1.30 -21.86
CA ILE A 127 -5.48 1.93 -20.65
C ILE A 127 -5.84 0.87 -19.62
N GLU A 128 -6.49 -0.22 -20.03
CA GLU A 128 -6.85 -1.32 -19.13
C GLU A 128 -5.63 -2.04 -18.57
N GLN A 129 -4.56 -2.21 -19.37
CA GLN A 129 -3.29 -2.76 -18.90
C GLN A 129 -2.59 -1.88 -17.87
N ASN A 130 -2.59 -0.56 -18.06
CA ASN A 130 -1.89 0.37 -17.17
C ASN A 130 -2.74 0.83 -15.98
N PHE A 131 -4.06 0.96 -16.16
CA PHE A 131 -4.96 1.63 -15.21
C PHE A 131 -6.28 0.88 -14.96
N GLY A 132 -6.42 -0.38 -15.39
CA GLY A 132 -7.67 -1.12 -15.29
C GLY A 132 -8.19 -1.32 -13.86
N HIS A 133 -7.32 -1.20 -12.87
CA HIS A 133 -7.68 -1.19 -11.45
C HIS A 133 -8.35 0.12 -10.99
N LYS A 134 -8.19 1.23 -11.74
CA LYS A 134 -8.72 2.57 -11.42
C LYS A 134 -9.64 3.16 -12.47
N ILE A 135 -9.54 2.71 -13.74
CA ILE A 135 -10.37 3.18 -14.84
C ILE A 135 -11.23 2.01 -15.37
N GLU A 136 -12.47 2.31 -15.62
CA GLU A 136 -13.38 1.48 -16.40
C GLU A 136 -13.73 2.20 -17.70
N VAL A 137 -13.25 1.69 -18.84
CA VAL A 137 -13.62 2.23 -20.14
C VAL A 137 -15.00 1.71 -20.51
N ILE A 138 -16.03 2.51 -20.28
CA ILE A 138 -17.42 2.13 -20.49
C ILE A 138 -17.87 2.21 -21.96
N LYS A 139 -17.19 3.06 -22.77
CA LYS A 139 -17.51 3.23 -24.17
C LYS A 139 -16.31 3.71 -24.98
N THR A 140 -16.19 3.24 -26.21
CA THR A 140 -15.36 3.85 -27.26
C THR A 140 -16.29 4.41 -28.34
N CYS A 141 -16.03 5.61 -28.83
CA CYS A 141 -16.91 6.29 -29.80
C CYS A 141 -16.11 7.20 -30.74
N SER A 142 -16.76 7.58 -31.83
CA SER A 142 -16.26 8.62 -32.75
C SER A 142 -16.57 10.02 -32.20
N GLN A 143 -15.94 11.04 -32.77
CA GLN A 143 -16.16 12.44 -32.40
C GLN A 143 -17.64 12.86 -32.56
N GLN A 144 -18.34 12.32 -33.56
CA GLN A 144 -19.74 12.66 -33.86
C GLN A 144 -20.73 12.07 -32.84
N GLU A 145 -20.34 11.04 -32.10
CA GLU A 145 -21.18 10.35 -31.11
C GLU A 145 -21.06 10.95 -29.70
N VAL A 146 -20.17 11.93 -29.52
CA VAL A 146 -19.96 12.56 -28.23
C VAL A 146 -20.97 13.68 -28.03
N SER A 147 -21.72 13.60 -26.95
CA SER A 147 -22.63 14.65 -26.52
C SER A 147 -22.26 15.15 -25.13
N GLN A 148 -22.75 16.34 -24.76
CA GLN A 148 -22.57 16.86 -23.40
C GLN A 148 -23.16 15.91 -22.35
N GLU A 149 -24.31 15.30 -22.64
CA GLU A 149 -24.94 14.31 -21.76
C GLU A 149 -24.01 13.09 -21.49
N LEU A 150 -23.29 12.62 -22.50
CA LEU A 150 -22.35 11.52 -22.34
C LEU A 150 -21.14 11.92 -21.50
N ILE A 151 -20.64 13.15 -21.67
CA ILE A 151 -19.55 13.71 -20.86
C ILE A 151 -19.96 13.82 -19.39
N ASP A 152 -21.19 14.24 -19.13
CA ASP A 152 -21.70 14.41 -17.77
C ASP A 152 -21.82 13.09 -17.00
N GLN A 153 -22.01 11.96 -17.71
CA GLN A 153 -22.14 10.61 -17.15
C GLN A 153 -20.81 9.92 -16.82
N VAL A 154 -19.68 10.50 -17.20
CA VAL A 154 -18.34 9.91 -17.00
C VAL A 154 -17.44 10.83 -16.18
N ASP A 155 -16.38 10.26 -15.64
CA ASP A 155 -15.37 10.98 -14.86
C ASP A 155 -14.22 11.49 -15.73
N LEU A 156 -14.01 10.86 -16.92
CA LEU A 156 -12.87 11.15 -17.79
C LEU A 156 -13.22 10.89 -19.26
N VAL A 157 -12.80 11.80 -20.12
CA VAL A 157 -12.92 11.69 -21.59
C VAL A 157 -11.51 11.74 -22.17
N LEU A 158 -11.02 10.62 -22.71
CA LEU A 158 -9.74 10.54 -23.37
C LEU A 158 -9.95 10.64 -24.87
N THR A 159 -9.39 11.68 -25.51
CA THR A 159 -9.66 11.95 -26.91
C THR A 159 -8.40 12.13 -27.72
N THR A 160 -8.37 11.53 -28.92
CA THR A 160 -7.37 11.81 -29.96
C THR A 160 -7.80 12.92 -30.91
N ALA A 161 -9.10 13.30 -30.87
CA ALA A 161 -9.71 14.35 -31.68
C ALA A 161 -9.82 15.68 -30.91
N GLU A 162 -10.00 16.77 -31.63
CA GLU A 162 -10.38 18.05 -31.03
C GLU A 162 -11.88 18.14 -30.86
N LEU A 163 -12.34 18.35 -29.62
CA LEU A 163 -13.75 18.49 -29.27
C LEU A 163 -14.05 19.95 -28.99
N SER A 164 -13.81 20.84 -29.97
CA SER A 164 -13.86 22.30 -29.81
C SER A 164 -15.23 22.86 -29.43
N GLU A 165 -16.32 22.13 -29.72
CA GLU A 165 -17.69 22.53 -29.39
C GLU A 165 -18.13 22.09 -27.99
N LEU A 166 -17.33 21.23 -27.34
CA LEU A 166 -17.62 20.66 -26.02
C LEU A 166 -16.56 21.13 -25.02
N GLN A 167 -17.00 21.80 -23.95
CA GLN A 167 -16.10 22.29 -22.91
C GLN A 167 -16.31 21.53 -21.62
N SER A 168 -15.29 20.82 -21.17
CA SER A 168 -15.26 20.15 -19.87
C SER A 168 -13.83 19.92 -19.41
N ASP A 169 -13.56 20.06 -18.15
CA ASP A 169 -12.30 19.73 -17.50
C ASP A 169 -12.03 18.23 -17.50
N LYS A 170 -13.06 17.40 -17.71
CA LYS A 170 -12.95 15.94 -17.88
C LYS A 170 -12.31 15.54 -19.21
N ILE A 171 -12.29 16.41 -20.23
CA ILE A 171 -11.73 16.13 -21.56
C ILE A 171 -10.21 16.25 -21.51
N LYS A 172 -9.53 15.17 -21.87
CA LYS A 172 -8.07 15.13 -21.96
C LYS A 172 -7.64 14.60 -23.31
N LYS A 173 -6.84 15.40 -24.00
CA LYS A 173 -6.26 15.01 -25.29
C LYS A 173 -5.11 14.06 -25.07
N ILE A 174 -5.09 12.96 -25.81
CA ILE A 174 -4.05 11.94 -25.81
C ILE A 174 -3.57 11.67 -27.23
N ASN A 175 -2.36 11.13 -27.35
CA ASN A 175 -1.80 10.71 -28.62
C ASN A 175 -2.44 9.40 -29.12
N LEU A 176 -2.44 9.22 -30.44
CA LEU A 176 -3.06 8.06 -31.09
C LEU A 176 -2.52 6.70 -30.61
N PHE A 177 -1.25 6.64 -30.22
CA PHE A 177 -0.58 5.42 -29.78
C PHE A 177 -0.32 5.36 -28.28
N LEU A 178 -0.88 6.29 -27.52
CA LEU A 178 -0.74 6.38 -26.06
C LEU A 178 0.74 6.23 -25.63
N ASP A 179 1.47 7.31 -25.67
CA ASP A 179 2.90 7.34 -25.32
C ASP A 179 3.11 7.52 -23.79
N GLU A 180 4.37 7.58 -23.36
CA GLU A 180 4.72 7.74 -21.96
C GLU A 180 4.20 9.06 -21.35
N THR A 181 4.09 10.12 -22.16
CA THR A 181 3.57 11.42 -21.68
C THR A 181 2.07 11.35 -21.42
N ASP A 182 1.33 10.59 -22.22
CA ASP A 182 -0.10 10.32 -22.01
C ASP A 182 -0.32 9.47 -20.76
N ILE A 183 0.51 8.44 -20.55
CA ILE A 183 0.45 7.60 -19.35
C ILE A 183 0.71 8.43 -18.08
N GLN A 184 1.71 9.34 -18.13
CA GLN A 184 1.97 10.26 -17.03
C GLN A 184 0.81 11.23 -16.80
N LEU A 185 0.21 11.76 -17.86
CA LEU A 185 -0.95 12.65 -17.79
C LEU A 185 -2.13 11.94 -17.10
N ILE A 186 -2.47 10.73 -17.54
CA ILE A 186 -3.56 9.94 -16.97
C ILE A 186 -3.24 9.58 -15.51
N GLY A 187 -2.02 9.16 -15.21
CA GLY A 187 -1.56 8.87 -13.84
C GLY A 187 -1.73 10.08 -12.91
N ASN A 188 -1.33 11.27 -13.35
CA ASN A 188 -1.51 12.50 -12.58
C ASN A 188 -2.99 12.84 -12.33
N ILE A 189 -3.87 12.62 -13.33
CA ILE A 189 -5.33 12.82 -13.18
C ILE A 189 -5.93 11.86 -12.18
N LEU A 190 -5.42 10.64 -12.15
CA LEU A 190 -5.84 9.60 -11.21
C LEU A 190 -5.22 9.79 -9.82
N LYS A 191 -4.32 10.77 -9.67
CA LYS A 191 -3.45 10.90 -8.50
C LYS A 191 -2.68 9.60 -8.21
N GLU A 192 -2.22 8.96 -9.26
CA GLU A 192 -1.36 7.79 -9.15
C GLU A 192 0.05 8.19 -8.74
N ILE A 193 0.61 7.35 -7.91
CA ILE A 193 2.02 7.41 -7.59
C ILE A 193 2.76 6.85 -8.81
N ASP A 194 3.68 7.63 -9.36
CA ASP A 194 4.59 7.10 -10.38
C ASP A 194 5.57 6.14 -9.70
N TYR A 195 5.22 4.85 -9.67
CA TYR A 195 6.03 3.80 -9.04
C TYR A 195 7.46 3.75 -9.56
N ARG A 196 7.70 4.21 -10.81
CA ARG A 196 9.06 4.26 -11.35
C ARG A 196 9.96 5.21 -10.56
N LYS A 197 9.38 6.22 -9.90
CA LYS A 197 10.12 7.18 -9.07
C LYS A 197 10.51 6.63 -7.70
N ILE A 198 9.75 5.67 -7.17
CA ILE A 198 10.08 5.07 -5.87
C ILE A 198 11.16 3.99 -6.00
N PHE A 199 11.34 3.40 -7.20
CA PHE A 199 12.41 2.45 -7.48
C PHE A 199 13.63 3.20 -8.00
N ARG A 200 14.69 3.24 -7.21
CA ARG A 200 15.94 3.92 -7.58
C ARG A 200 17.00 2.90 -7.95
N LYS A 201 17.62 3.07 -9.14
CA LYS A 201 18.61 2.13 -9.69
C LYS A 201 19.76 1.86 -8.70
N GLU A 202 20.18 2.85 -7.95
CA GLU A 202 21.25 2.78 -6.95
C GLU A 202 20.89 1.96 -5.70
N LEU A 203 19.62 1.56 -5.55
CA LEU A 203 19.11 0.73 -4.47
C LEU A 203 18.71 -0.68 -4.94
N PHE A 204 19.19 -1.09 -6.11
CA PHE A 204 19.04 -2.44 -6.62
C PHE A 204 20.32 -3.24 -6.37
N PHE A 205 20.20 -4.29 -5.58
CA PHE A 205 21.28 -5.24 -5.28
C PHE A 205 20.87 -6.60 -5.83
N TYR A 206 21.69 -7.17 -6.68
CA TYR A 206 21.41 -8.50 -7.25
C TYR A 206 22.65 -9.39 -7.19
N ASP A 207 22.41 -10.71 -7.20
CA ASP A 207 23.45 -11.74 -7.13
C ASP A 207 24.37 -11.59 -5.89
N VAL A 208 23.77 -11.16 -4.77
CA VAL A 208 24.46 -10.96 -3.50
C VAL A 208 24.24 -12.14 -2.54
N GLU A 209 25.18 -12.36 -1.64
CA GLU A 209 25.10 -13.41 -0.61
C GLU A 209 25.15 -12.78 0.78
N PHE A 210 24.19 -13.15 1.63
CA PHE A 210 24.14 -12.78 3.04
C PHE A 210 23.80 -14.03 3.87
N LYS A 211 24.16 -14.03 5.15
CA LYS A 211 23.99 -15.20 6.02
C LYS A 211 22.60 -15.26 6.67
N ASN A 212 22.02 -14.12 6.99
CA ASN A 212 20.77 -13.98 7.72
C ASN A 212 20.03 -12.69 7.35
N LYS A 213 18.80 -12.54 7.84
CA LYS A 213 17.96 -11.38 7.58
C LYS A 213 18.53 -10.09 8.18
N GLU A 214 19.18 -10.19 9.34
CA GLU A 214 19.76 -9.04 10.03
C GLU A 214 20.85 -8.36 9.20
N GLU A 215 21.77 -9.14 8.62
CA GLU A 215 22.80 -8.61 7.72
C GLU A 215 22.19 -7.94 6.47
N ILE A 216 21.10 -8.48 5.94
CA ILE A 216 20.37 -7.89 4.79
C ILE A 216 19.75 -6.56 5.18
N LEU A 217 19.00 -6.53 6.28
CA LEU A 217 18.34 -5.32 6.76
C LEU A 217 19.36 -4.24 7.10
N GLU A 218 20.48 -4.60 7.74
CA GLU A 218 21.56 -3.68 8.05
C GLU A 218 22.17 -3.07 6.78
N HIS A 219 22.45 -3.91 5.78
CA HIS A 219 22.99 -3.45 4.50
C HIS A 219 22.03 -2.51 3.80
N MET A 220 20.75 -2.91 3.63
CA MET A 220 19.76 -2.12 2.89
C MET A 220 19.45 -0.79 3.59
N THR A 221 19.24 -0.81 4.91
CA THR A 221 18.97 0.41 5.68
C THR A 221 20.17 1.35 5.68
N ARG A 222 21.40 0.84 5.78
CA ARG A 222 22.64 1.63 5.71
C ARG A 222 22.79 2.30 4.34
N GLU A 223 22.54 1.59 3.24
CA GLU A 223 22.60 2.15 1.90
C GLU A 223 21.56 3.27 1.68
N MET A 224 20.39 3.12 2.27
CA MET A 224 19.37 4.18 2.27
C MET A 224 19.76 5.36 3.16
N GLN A 225 20.37 5.12 4.33
CA GLN A 225 20.84 6.18 5.23
C GLN A 225 21.95 7.03 4.60
N ILE A 226 22.94 6.40 3.97
CA ILE A 226 24.05 7.12 3.29
C ILE A 226 23.51 8.09 2.24
N ARG A 227 22.34 7.77 1.63
CA ARG A 227 21.68 8.61 0.62
C ARG A 227 20.65 9.57 1.19
N GLY A 228 20.48 9.59 2.51
CA GLY A 228 19.48 10.46 3.17
C GLY A 228 18.03 10.06 2.93
N LEU A 229 17.79 8.80 2.51
CA LEU A 229 16.47 8.29 2.14
C LEU A 229 15.72 7.66 3.32
N ILE A 230 16.40 7.37 4.41
CA ILE A 230 15.81 6.92 5.67
C ILE A 230 16.61 7.56 6.83
N SER A 231 15.92 7.97 7.88
CA SER A 231 16.57 8.47 9.09
C SER A 231 17.17 7.33 9.91
N LYS A 232 18.00 7.67 10.91
CA LYS A 232 18.53 6.70 11.86
C LYS A 232 17.41 6.04 12.68
N GLU A 233 16.41 6.81 13.04
CA GLU A 233 15.21 6.36 13.74
C GLU A 233 14.35 5.46 12.84
N GLY A 234 14.17 5.84 11.58
CA GLY A 234 13.50 5.02 10.57
C GLY A 234 14.18 3.67 10.38
N SER A 235 15.53 3.64 10.28
CA SER A 235 16.27 2.38 10.22
C SER A 235 16.01 1.48 11.43
N LYS A 236 16.06 2.03 12.65
CA LYS A 236 15.76 1.26 13.87
C LYS A 236 14.34 0.73 13.87
N SER A 237 13.40 1.51 13.34
CA SER A 237 12.01 1.10 13.30
C SER A 237 11.74 -0.05 12.31
N VAL A 238 12.57 -0.23 11.27
CA VAL A 238 12.54 -1.41 10.42
C VAL A 238 12.82 -2.69 11.22
N PHE A 239 13.89 -2.69 12.03
CA PHE A 239 14.22 -3.85 12.86
C PHE A 239 13.13 -4.12 13.90
N LYS A 240 12.65 -3.08 14.57
CA LYS A 240 11.57 -3.22 15.55
C LYS A 240 10.29 -3.80 14.92
N ARG A 241 9.95 -3.32 13.69
CA ARG A 241 8.80 -3.84 12.94
C ARG A 241 8.96 -5.34 12.63
N GLU A 242 10.14 -5.75 12.18
CA GLU A 242 10.43 -7.14 11.85
C GLU A 242 10.42 -8.06 13.09
N GLU A 243 10.84 -7.54 14.27
CA GLU A 243 10.78 -8.26 15.55
C GLU A 243 9.35 -8.50 16.05
N MET A 244 8.42 -7.59 15.77
CA MET A 244 7.03 -7.70 16.20
C MET A 244 6.26 -8.75 15.40
N SER A 245 6.54 -8.83 14.10
CA SER A 245 5.96 -9.80 13.18
C SER A 245 6.80 -9.87 11.93
N THR A 246 7.11 -11.08 11.48
CA THR A 246 7.87 -11.28 10.24
C THR A 246 7.17 -10.68 9.03
N THR A 247 7.97 -10.09 8.13
CA THR A 247 7.47 -9.47 6.89
C THR A 247 7.59 -10.38 5.67
N GLU A 248 7.87 -11.68 5.86
CA GLU A 248 7.82 -12.67 4.79
C GLU A 248 6.38 -12.90 4.31
N LEU A 249 6.18 -12.94 2.98
CA LEU A 249 4.86 -13.08 2.35
C LEU A 249 4.64 -14.44 1.69
N GLY A 250 5.60 -15.36 1.81
CA GLY A 250 5.64 -16.55 0.96
C GLY A 250 6.25 -16.25 -0.42
N ASN A 251 6.22 -17.22 -1.33
CA ASN A 251 6.76 -17.08 -2.69
C ASN A 251 8.19 -16.53 -2.76
N MET A 252 9.00 -16.79 -1.75
CA MET A 252 10.39 -16.31 -1.59
C MET A 252 10.53 -14.78 -1.48
N VAL A 253 9.50 -14.06 -1.04
CA VAL A 253 9.49 -12.60 -0.94
C VAL A 253 9.34 -12.16 0.51
N ALA A 254 10.10 -11.15 0.93
CA ALA A 254 9.86 -10.38 2.15
C ALA A 254 9.76 -8.89 1.84
N ILE A 255 8.91 -8.19 2.60
CA ILE A 255 8.67 -6.74 2.45
C ILE A 255 8.93 -6.02 3.78
N PRO A 256 10.18 -5.97 4.29
CA PRO A 256 10.50 -5.20 5.48
C PRO A 256 10.25 -3.71 5.24
N HIS A 257 9.84 -3.01 6.31
CA HIS A 257 9.51 -1.60 6.23
C HIS A 257 9.61 -0.90 7.58
N ALA A 258 9.74 0.42 7.57
CA ALA A 258 9.75 1.23 8.77
C ALA A 258 8.32 1.45 9.30
N MET A 259 8.09 1.28 10.60
CA MET A 259 6.81 1.65 11.25
C MET A 259 6.62 3.16 11.27
N SER A 260 7.70 3.90 11.47
CA SER A 260 7.71 5.36 11.53
C SER A 260 8.84 5.90 10.70
N ASN A 261 8.53 6.88 9.87
CA ASN A 261 9.50 7.48 8.97
C ASN A 261 9.24 8.97 8.76
N ASP A 262 10.26 9.76 9.04
CA ASP A 262 10.25 11.22 8.86
C ASP A 262 10.89 11.65 7.51
N SER A 263 11.16 10.71 6.59
CA SER A 263 11.63 11.06 5.25
C SER A 263 10.52 11.74 4.42
N GLU A 264 10.92 12.52 3.44
CA GLU A 264 9.98 13.25 2.58
C GLU A 264 9.53 12.43 1.35
N GLU A 265 10.28 11.40 0.98
CA GLU A 265 10.08 10.63 -0.24
C GLU A 265 9.86 9.14 0.05
N ALA A 266 8.91 8.56 -0.66
CA ALA A 266 8.76 7.12 -0.69
C ALA A 266 9.83 6.48 -1.57
N VAL A 267 10.45 5.40 -1.07
CA VAL A 267 11.54 4.69 -1.77
C VAL A 267 11.44 3.21 -1.49
N VAL A 268 11.73 2.41 -2.51
CA VAL A 268 11.88 0.96 -2.42
C VAL A 268 13.31 0.57 -2.75
N SER A 269 13.96 -0.11 -1.82
CA SER A 269 15.23 -0.81 -2.07
C SER A 269 14.93 -2.27 -2.41
N VAL A 270 15.56 -2.78 -3.44
CA VAL A 270 15.35 -4.15 -3.94
C VAL A 270 16.62 -4.96 -3.80
N MET A 271 16.52 -6.14 -3.18
CA MET A 271 17.62 -7.08 -3.11
C MET A 271 17.18 -8.44 -3.64
N VAL A 272 17.99 -9.00 -4.56
CA VAL A 272 17.83 -10.35 -5.08
C VAL A 272 19.07 -11.17 -4.66
N LEU A 273 18.86 -12.12 -3.78
CA LEU A 273 19.91 -13.00 -3.27
C LEU A 273 20.29 -14.05 -4.31
N LYS A 274 21.55 -14.40 -4.37
CA LYS A 274 22.05 -15.50 -5.21
C LYS A 274 21.44 -16.83 -4.82
N LYS A 275 21.22 -17.05 -3.51
CA LYS A 275 20.56 -18.22 -2.95
C LYS A 275 19.56 -17.77 -1.90
N PRO A 276 18.38 -18.42 -1.82
CA PRO A 276 17.41 -18.09 -0.79
C PRO A 276 17.96 -18.43 0.61
N ILE A 277 17.65 -17.59 1.59
CA ILE A 277 17.93 -17.81 3.02
C ILE A 277 16.63 -18.11 3.77
N LEU A 278 16.74 -18.75 4.93
CA LEU A 278 15.63 -18.84 5.87
C LEU A 278 15.45 -17.45 6.52
N TRP A 279 14.26 -16.85 6.36
CA TRP A 279 13.97 -15.53 6.91
C TRP A 279 13.52 -15.64 8.38
N GLU A 280 12.37 -16.22 8.61
CA GLU A 280 11.88 -16.67 9.92
C GLU A 280 11.32 -18.09 9.77
N ASN A 281 10.22 -18.25 9.04
CA ASN A 281 9.56 -19.52 8.78
C ASN A 281 9.74 -19.98 7.32
N GLU A 282 9.90 -19.03 6.39
CA GLU A 282 9.94 -19.24 4.96
C GLU A 282 11.30 -18.89 4.37
N LYS A 283 11.58 -19.46 3.19
CA LYS A 283 12.75 -19.09 2.40
C LYS A 283 12.48 -17.82 1.61
N VAL A 284 13.39 -16.86 1.70
CA VAL A 284 13.33 -15.57 0.99
C VAL A 284 14.52 -15.42 0.06
N GLN A 285 14.27 -15.01 -1.16
CA GLN A 285 15.28 -14.67 -2.17
C GLN A 285 15.16 -13.24 -2.65
N VAL A 286 13.98 -12.65 -2.59
CA VAL A 286 13.70 -11.25 -2.96
C VAL A 286 13.28 -10.47 -1.74
N VAL A 287 13.97 -9.37 -1.48
CA VAL A 287 13.65 -8.47 -0.36
C VAL A 287 13.35 -7.09 -0.92
N LEU A 288 12.18 -6.57 -0.57
CA LEU A 288 11.72 -5.23 -0.92
C LEU A 288 11.66 -4.39 0.37
N LEU A 289 12.70 -3.61 0.66
CA LEU A 289 12.69 -2.71 1.81
C LEU A 289 11.97 -1.42 1.44
N LEU A 290 10.83 -1.20 2.06
CA LEU A 290 9.96 -0.05 1.82
C LEU A 290 10.20 1.05 2.85
N ASN A 291 10.36 2.27 2.37
CA ASN A 291 10.39 3.47 3.17
C ASN A 291 9.32 4.45 2.69
N VAL A 292 8.20 4.52 3.39
CA VAL A 292 7.04 5.32 3.01
C VAL A 292 6.84 6.45 4.02
N PRO A 293 6.85 7.73 3.58
CA PRO A 293 6.61 8.86 4.47
C PRO A 293 5.19 8.85 5.05
N LYS A 294 5.02 9.37 6.25
CA LYS A 294 3.71 9.55 6.91
C LYS A 294 2.70 10.32 6.04
N SER A 295 3.18 11.30 5.27
CA SER A 295 2.35 12.09 4.35
C SER A 295 1.80 11.30 3.15
N GLN A 296 2.40 10.13 2.86
CA GLN A 296 2.07 9.27 1.73
C GLN A 296 1.58 7.89 2.19
N TYR A 297 1.03 7.78 3.39
CA TYR A 297 0.62 6.50 3.97
C TYR A 297 -0.43 5.75 3.13
N ASN A 298 -1.22 6.46 2.32
CA ASN A 298 -2.10 5.85 1.33
C ASN A 298 -1.36 5.00 0.27
N MET A 299 -0.03 5.14 0.15
CA MET A 299 0.79 4.24 -0.67
C MET A 299 0.80 2.80 -0.14
N TRP A 300 0.65 2.61 1.18
CA TRP A 300 0.60 1.27 1.76
C TRP A 300 -0.50 0.42 1.14
N GLU A 301 -1.71 1.01 1.02
CA GLU A 301 -2.85 0.34 0.40
C GLU A 301 -2.53 -0.10 -1.03
N VAL A 302 -1.84 0.75 -1.78
CA VAL A 302 -1.49 0.47 -3.18
C VAL A 302 -0.36 -0.55 -3.28
N VAL A 303 0.69 -0.39 -2.46
CA VAL A 303 1.83 -1.33 -2.44
C VAL A 303 1.35 -2.73 -2.05
N PHE A 304 0.55 -2.86 -1.01
CA PHE A 304 0.06 -4.16 -0.57
C PHE A 304 -0.97 -4.76 -1.52
N ASN A 305 -1.86 -3.96 -2.12
CA ASN A 305 -2.88 -4.47 -3.05
C ASN A 305 -2.30 -4.86 -4.42
N ASP A 306 -1.31 -4.12 -4.91
CA ASP A 306 -0.76 -4.34 -6.26
C ASP A 306 0.41 -5.35 -6.25
N TYR A 307 1.17 -5.47 -5.14
CA TYR A 307 2.33 -6.36 -5.08
C TYR A 307 2.07 -7.71 -4.39
N ILE A 308 1.02 -7.84 -3.57
CA ILE A 308 0.66 -9.13 -2.95
C ILE A 308 -0.12 -10.03 -3.93
N ASN A 309 -0.65 -9.48 -5.02
CA ASN A 309 -1.37 -10.22 -6.07
C ASN A 309 -0.47 -10.68 -7.23
N ILE A 310 0.86 -10.61 -7.08
CA ILE A 310 1.84 -11.24 -7.96
C ILE A 310 2.30 -12.55 -7.32
#